data_d71bd47a2a0ff98b4cef40c618d30054
#
_entry.id   d71bd47a2a0ff98b4cef40c618d30054
#
_cell.length_a   1.000
_cell.length_b   1.000
_cell.length_c   1.000
_cell.angle_alpha   90.00
_cell.angle_beta   90.00
_cell.angle_gamma   90.00
#
_symmetry.space_group_name_H-M   'P 1'
#
loop_
_entity.id
_entity.type
_entity.pdbx_description
1 polymer ?
#
loop_
_entity_poly.entity_id
_entity_poly.type
_entity_poly.pdbx_seq_one_letter_code
_entity_poly.pdbx_strand_id
1 'polypeptide(L)'
;APVGQCLPVPQGWSDVEAASLPETLFTVWSNVFDRGRLQAGETLLVQGGSSGIGVTAIQLAKALGARVIVTAGTDEKCAACLALGADHAINYKTQDFAAQALRLTDGRGVDVILDMVAGDYVEREVQCLAEDGRLVIIAVQGGVQSTFNAAVLMRKRLTVTGSTLRARSVAFKSEIARACLRHVWPLLADGAFKPVVHRVFDATDADGAAQAHALME
;
A
#
# COMPACT_ATOMS: atom_id res chain seq x y z
N ALA A 1 21.44 -1.34 11.90
CA ALA A 1 20.20 -2.14 11.98
C ALA A 1 20.52 -3.52 12.54
N PRO A 2 19.58 -4.22 13.22
CA PRO A 2 19.78 -5.61 13.60
C PRO A 2 19.95 -6.52 12.38
N VAL A 3 20.89 -7.45 12.44
CA VAL A 3 21.28 -8.31 11.32
C VAL A 3 20.11 -9.06 10.66
N GLY A 4 19.14 -9.50 11.47
CA GLY A 4 17.93 -10.18 10.96
C GLY A 4 16.97 -9.29 10.16
N GLN A 5 17.22 -7.99 10.09
CA GLN A 5 16.44 -7.03 9.30
C GLN A 5 17.21 -6.53 8.07
N CYS A 6 18.47 -6.97 7.91
CA CYS A 6 19.28 -6.61 6.75
C CYS A 6 18.96 -7.57 5.60
N LEU A 7 18.66 -6.99 4.45
CA LEU A 7 18.39 -7.73 3.22
C LEU A 7 19.55 -7.52 2.23
N PRO A 8 19.91 -8.50 1.41
CA PRO A 8 20.92 -8.31 0.38
C PRO A 8 20.41 -7.29 -0.66
N VAL A 9 21.32 -6.50 -1.23
CA VAL A 9 21.00 -5.66 -2.38
C VAL A 9 20.58 -6.57 -3.55
N PRO A 10 19.43 -6.32 -4.19
CA PRO A 10 19.02 -7.11 -5.34
C PRO A 10 20.05 -7.02 -6.48
N GLN A 11 20.26 -8.11 -7.18
CA GLN A 11 21.24 -8.16 -8.25
C GLN A 11 20.91 -7.15 -9.36
N GLY A 12 21.89 -6.34 -9.74
CA GLY A 12 21.76 -5.33 -10.80
C GLY A 12 21.12 -4.01 -10.36
N TRP A 13 20.78 -3.87 -9.07
CA TRP A 13 20.22 -2.62 -8.52
C TRP A 13 21.33 -1.73 -7.97
N SER A 14 21.14 -0.41 -8.12
CA SER A 14 21.97 0.57 -7.44
C SER A 14 21.62 0.66 -5.95
N ASP A 15 22.54 1.23 -5.15
CA ASP A 15 22.30 1.45 -3.71
C ASP A 15 21.08 2.37 -3.47
N VAL A 16 20.83 3.34 -4.35
CA VAL A 16 19.67 4.24 -4.28
C VAL A 16 18.36 3.46 -4.47
N GLU A 17 18.31 2.60 -5.47
CA GLU A 17 17.14 1.75 -5.72
C GLU A 17 16.93 0.77 -4.56
N ALA A 18 17.98 0.11 -4.10
CA ALA A 18 17.92 -0.81 -2.97
C ALA A 18 17.47 -0.12 -1.68
N ALA A 19 17.94 1.10 -1.41
CA ALA A 19 17.56 1.87 -0.24
C ALA A 19 16.08 2.30 -0.23
N SER A 20 15.43 2.36 -1.40
CA SER A 20 14.01 2.70 -1.52
C SER A 20 13.06 1.57 -1.09
N LEU A 21 13.55 0.33 -0.94
CA LEU A 21 12.73 -0.85 -0.70
C LEU A 21 12.27 -1.08 0.75
N PRO A 22 13.13 -1.03 1.79
CA PRO A 22 12.86 -1.67 3.08
C PRO A 22 11.61 -1.12 3.77
N GLU A 23 11.42 0.20 3.77
CA GLU A 23 10.29 0.84 4.44
C GLU A 23 8.97 0.42 3.78
N THR A 24 8.88 0.56 2.48
CA THR A 24 7.66 0.29 1.73
C THR A 24 7.33 -1.20 1.67
N LEU A 25 8.36 -2.06 1.46
CA LEU A 25 8.17 -3.51 1.44
C LEU A 25 7.69 -4.05 2.79
N PHE A 26 8.33 -3.65 3.89
CA PHE A 26 7.95 -4.14 5.21
C PHE A 26 6.53 -3.70 5.57
N THR A 27 6.18 -2.47 5.23
CA THR A 27 4.84 -1.93 5.47
C THR A 27 3.81 -2.65 4.63
N VAL A 28 4.03 -2.79 3.33
CA VAL A 28 3.06 -3.46 2.43
C VAL A 28 2.95 -4.95 2.78
N TRP A 29 4.08 -5.65 2.95
CA TRP A 29 4.03 -7.08 3.27
C TRP A 29 3.24 -7.36 4.55
N SER A 30 3.60 -6.69 5.64
CA SER A 30 2.97 -6.94 6.94
C SER A 30 1.50 -6.52 6.99
N ASN A 31 1.06 -5.58 6.17
CA ASN A 31 -0.32 -5.08 6.21
C ASN A 31 -1.21 -5.69 5.13
N VAL A 32 -0.73 -5.82 3.90
CA VAL A 32 -1.56 -6.37 2.80
C VAL A 32 -1.59 -7.90 2.87
N PHE A 33 -0.43 -8.55 3.08
CA PHE A 33 -0.32 -10.00 2.99
C PHE A 33 -0.45 -10.70 4.36
N ASP A 34 0.27 -10.25 5.39
CA ASP A 34 0.18 -10.91 6.70
C ASP A 34 -1.14 -10.55 7.42
N ARG A 35 -1.49 -9.28 7.50
CA ARG A 35 -2.68 -8.80 8.23
C ARG A 35 -3.94 -8.82 7.39
N GLY A 36 -3.91 -8.24 6.21
CA GLY A 36 -5.00 -8.23 5.24
C GLY A 36 -5.24 -9.59 4.58
N ARG A 37 -4.24 -10.47 4.60
CA ARG A 37 -4.31 -11.83 4.04
C ARG A 37 -4.81 -11.85 2.60
N LEU A 38 -4.35 -10.86 1.81
CA LEU A 38 -4.71 -10.78 0.40
C LEU A 38 -4.31 -12.07 -0.33
N GLN A 39 -5.23 -12.62 -1.11
CA GLN A 39 -5.04 -13.82 -1.89
C GLN A 39 -5.09 -13.53 -3.40
N ALA A 40 -4.53 -14.43 -4.20
CA ALA A 40 -4.70 -14.38 -5.65
C ALA A 40 -6.18 -14.41 -6.03
N GLY A 41 -6.57 -13.58 -6.99
CA GLY A 41 -7.96 -13.42 -7.42
C GLY A 41 -8.79 -12.44 -6.60
N GLU A 42 -8.36 -12.05 -5.40
CA GLU A 42 -9.00 -11.01 -4.62
C GLU A 42 -8.72 -9.60 -5.17
N THR A 43 -9.52 -8.63 -4.75
CA THR A 43 -9.39 -7.23 -5.13
C THR A 43 -8.86 -6.40 -3.96
N LEU A 44 -7.72 -5.75 -4.15
CA LEU A 44 -7.13 -4.78 -3.24
C LEU A 44 -7.52 -3.36 -3.64
N LEU A 45 -8.01 -2.56 -2.70
CA LEU A 45 -8.10 -1.10 -2.84
C LEU A 45 -6.97 -0.44 -2.03
N VAL A 46 -6.19 0.44 -2.66
CA VAL A 46 -5.13 1.20 -1.99
C VAL A 46 -5.48 2.67 -1.99
N GLN A 47 -5.63 3.26 -0.83
CA GLN A 47 -5.73 4.71 -0.70
C GLN A 47 -4.34 5.32 -0.94
N GLY A 48 -4.25 6.30 -1.86
CA GLY A 48 -2.96 6.94 -2.18
C GLY A 48 -2.01 6.09 -3.02
N GLY A 49 -2.49 5.55 -4.15
CA GLY A 49 -1.75 4.66 -5.05
C GLY A 49 -0.42 5.20 -5.58
N SER A 50 -0.26 6.53 -5.69
CA SER A 50 0.98 7.17 -6.15
C SER A 50 2.02 7.42 -5.05
N SER A 51 1.74 7.05 -3.80
CA SER A 51 2.72 7.11 -2.70
C SER A 51 3.74 5.97 -2.80
N GLY A 52 4.85 6.05 -2.07
CA GLY A 52 5.82 4.94 -2.00
C GLY A 52 5.20 3.62 -1.56
N ILE A 53 4.26 3.67 -0.60
CA ILE A 53 3.47 2.49 -0.18
C ILE A 53 2.57 2.02 -1.33
N GLY A 54 1.88 2.96 -1.99
CA GLY A 54 0.95 2.64 -3.08
C GLY A 54 1.62 1.98 -4.27
N VAL A 55 2.74 2.54 -4.77
CA VAL A 55 3.48 1.96 -5.91
C VAL A 55 4.06 0.58 -5.60
N THR A 56 4.44 0.34 -4.34
CA THR A 56 4.87 -0.97 -3.86
C THR A 56 3.70 -1.95 -3.80
N ALA A 57 2.57 -1.53 -3.23
CA ALA A 57 1.37 -2.36 -3.11
C ALA A 57 0.80 -2.77 -4.47
N ILE A 58 0.74 -1.84 -5.44
CA ILE A 58 0.32 -2.13 -6.82
C ILE A 58 1.14 -3.28 -7.39
N GLN A 59 2.45 -3.12 -7.44
CA GLN A 59 3.34 -4.08 -8.11
C GLN A 59 3.32 -5.44 -7.42
N LEU A 60 3.40 -5.49 -6.07
CA LEU A 60 3.37 -6.76 -5.34
C LEU A 60 2.04 -7.48 -5.47
N ALA A 61 0.92 -6.78 -5.30
CA ALA A 61 -0.40 -7.39 -5.41
C ALA A 61 -0.65 -7.93 -6.82
N LYS A 62 -0.23 -7.19 -7.86
CA LYS A 62 -0.32 -7.66 -9.25
C LYS A 62 0.55 -8.88 -9.51
N ALA A 63 1.81 -8.87 -9.08
CA ALA A 63 2.73 -9.99 -9.25
C ALA A 63 2.26 -11.26 -8.52
N LEU A 64 1.49 -11.10 -7.43
CA LEU A 64 0.91 -12.19 -6.65
C LEU A 64 -0.55 -12.54 -7.07
N GLY A 65 -1.01 -12.02 -8.22
CA GLY A 65 -2.26 -12.45 -8.85
C GLY A 65 -3.54 -11.78 -8.33
N ALA A 66 -3.44 -10.67 -7.59
CA ALA A 66 -4.61 -9.90 -7.16
C ALA A 66 -5.03 -8.84 -8.20
N ARG A 67 -6.29 -8.39 -8.14
CA ARG A 67 -6.75 -7.18 -8.82
C ARG A 67 -6.46 -5.97 -7.94
N VAL A 68 -6.07 -4.85 -8.55
CA VAL A 68 -5.69 -3.66 -7.81
C VAL A 68 -6.47 -2.45 -8.29
N ILE A 69 -7.19 -1.82 -7.38
CA ILE A 69 -7.81 -0.51 -7.53
C ILE A 69 -7.07 0.46 -6.63
N VAL A 70 -6.79 1.66 -7.12
CA VAL A 70 -6.12 2.69 -6.31
C VAL A 70 -6.87 4.01 -6.35
N THR A 71 -6.64 4.85 -5.35
CA THR A 71 -7.04 6.26 -5.40
C THR A 71 -5.81 7.16 -5.58
N ALA A 72 -5.97 8.26 -6.29
CA ALA A 72 -4.94 9.29 -6.42
C ALA A 72 -5.59 10.68 -6.56
N GLY A 73 -4.83 11.74 -6.34
CA GLY A 73 -5.38 13.11 -6.27
C GLY A 73 -5.38 13.88 -7.58
N THR A 74 -4.82 13.34 -8.67
CA THR A 74 -4.86 13.93 -10.01
C THR A 74 -4.90 12.84 -11.08
N ASP A 75 -5.33 13.21 -12.28
CA ASP A 75 -5.42 12.28 -13.41
C ASP A 75 -4.03 11.79 -13.87
N GLU A 76 -2.99 12.63 -13.78
CA GLU A 76 -1.61 12.25 -14.06
C GLU A 76 -1.12 11.18 -13.07
N LYS A 77 -1.44 11.33 -11.78
CA LYS A 77 -1.11 10.33 -10.76
C LYS A 77 -1.89 9.03 -10.99
N CYS A 78 -3.15 9.12 -11.40
CA CYS A 78 -3.93 7.96 -11.80
C CYS A 78 -3.30 7.22 -12.99
N ALA A 79 -2.90 7.96 -14.04
CA ALA A 79 -2.23 7.38 -15.20
C ALA A 79 -0.90 6.70 -14.83
N ALA A 80 -0.11 7.29 -13.93
CA ALA A 80 1.11 6.68 -13.41
C ALA A 80 0.84 5.37 -12.67
N CYS A 81 -0.21 5.30 -11.85
CA CYS A 81 -0.60 4.08 -11.17
C CYS A 81 -1.04 2.96 -12.15
N LEU A 82 -1.79 3.31 -13.19
CA LEU A 82 -2.17 2.38 -14.25
C LEU A 82 -0.93 1.85 -15.01
N ALA A 83 0.02 2.71 -15.32
CA ALA A 83 1.28 2.33 -15.94
C ALA A 83 2.13 1.37 -15.09
N LEU A 84 1.99 1.40 -13.76
CA LEU A 84 2.61 0.46 -12.82
C LEU A 84 1.86 -0.87 -12.68
N GLY A 85 0.71 -1.01 -13.34
CA GLY A 85 -0.06 -2.25 -13.36
C GLY A 85 -1.34 -2.25 -12.51
N ALA A 86 -1.77 -1.13 -11.93
CA ALA A 86 -3.09 -1.06 -11.32
C ALA A 86 -4.17 -1.33 -12.37
N ASP A 87 -5.19 -2.13 -12.03
CA ASP A 87 -6.31 -2.40 -12.94
C ASP A 87 -7.21 -1.18 -13.11
N HIS A 88 -7.37 -0.40 -12.03
CA HIS A 88 -8.13 0.84 -12.05
C HIS A 88 -7.52 1.88 -11.12
N ALA A 89 -7.65 3.15 -11.51
CA ALA A 89 -7.24 4.29 -10.69
C ALA A 89 -8.39 5.31 -10.64
N ILE A 90 -8.70 5.78 -9.44
CA ILE A 90 -9.81 6.67 -9.15
C ILE A 90 -9.28 8.01 -8.69
N ASN A 91 -9.61 9.08 -9.38
CA ASN A 91 -9.31 10.43 -8.91
C ASN A 91 -10.32 10.81 -7.81
N TYR A 92 -9.89 10.71 -6.54
CA TYR A 92 -10.77 10.93 -5.38
C TYR A 92 -11.24 12.39 -5.23
N LYS A 93 -10.63 13.34 -5.96
CA LYS A 93 -11.08 14.74 -5.96
C LYS A 93 -12.31 14.98 -6.85
N THR A 94 -12.52 14.12 -7.83
CA THR A 94 -13.60 14.27 -8.83
C THR A 94 -14.59 13.11 -8.79
N GLN A 95 -14.27 12.02 -8.10
CA GLN A 95 -15.07 10.80 -8.07
C GLN A 95 -15.25 10.29 -6.64
N ASP A 96 -16.41 9.71 -6.34
CA ASP A 96 -16.62 8.95 -5.12
C ASP A 96 -15.93 7.57 -5.23
N PHE A 97 -14.87 7.38 -4.46
CA PHE A 97 -14.08 6.15 -4.56
C PHE A 97 -14.88 4.90 -4.14
N ALA A 98 -15.78 5.02 -3.16
CA ALA A 98 -16.56 3.87 -2.69
C ALA A 98 -17.60 3.44 -3.73
N ALA A 99 -18.31 4.38 -4.33
CA ALA A 99 -19.22 4.12 -5.43
C ALA A 99 -18.49 3.53 -6.64
N GLN A 100 -17.32 4.05 -6.98
CA GLN A 100 -16.51 3.52 -8.08
C GLN A 100 -15.99 2.11 -7.77
N ALA A 101 -15.50 1.84 -6.56
CA ALA A 101 -15.04 0.51 -6.16
C ALA A 101 -16.17 -0.52 -6.27
N LEU A 102 -17.37 -0.18 -5.83
CA LEU A 102 -18.54 -1.05 -6.01
C LEU A 102 -18.86 -1.27 -7.49
N ARG A 103 -18.87 -0.23 -8.30
CA ARG A 103 -19.12 -0.35 -9.75
C ARG A 103 -18.10 -1.25 -10.44
N LEU A 104 -16.82 -1.09 -10.12
CA LEU A 104 -15.71 -1.85 -10.70
C LEU A 104 -15.66 -3.32 -10.26
N THR A 105 -16.42 -3.67 -9.22
CA THR A 105 -16.55 -5.03 -8.68
C THR A 105 -17.97 -5.59 -8.83
N ASP A 106 -18.78 -5.04 -9.75
CA ASP A 106 -20.16 -5.47 -10.03
C ASP A 106 -21.03 -5.53 -8.76
N GLY A 107 -20.83 -4.58 -7.84
CA GLY A 107 -21.55 -4.48 -6.56
C GLY A 107 -21.03 -5.39 -5.45
N ARG A 108 -20.09 -6.31 -5.71
CA ARG A 108 -19.54 -7.23 -4.70
C ARG A 108 -18.73 -6.49 -3.62
N GLY A 109 -17.99 -5.49 -4.01
CA GLY A 109 -17.02 -4.78 -3.19
C GLY A 109 -15.61 -5.37 -3.27
N VAL A 110 -14.66 -4.71 -2.58
CA VAL A 110 -13.24 -5.08 -2.55
C VAL A 110 -12.92 -5.97 -1.33
N ASP A 111 -11.96 -6.86 -1.47
CA ASP A 111 -11.64 -7.84 -0.42
C ASP A 111 -10.73 -7.26 0.66
N VAL A 112 -9.76 -6.44 0.27
CA VAL A 112 -8.82 -5.79 1.19
C VAL A 112 -8.71 -4.31 0.85
N ILE A 113 -8.69 -3.46 1.88
CA ILE A 113 -8.37 -2.04 1.76
C ILE A 113 -7.10 -1.76 2.57
N LEU A 114 -6.11 -1.16 1.92
CA LEU A 114 -4.94 -0.57 2.58
C LEU A 114 -5.17 0.94 2.69
N ASP A 115 -5.36 1.40 3.91
CA ASP A 115 -5.75 2.78 4.21
C ASP A 115 -4.66 3.53 4.98
N MET A 116 -4.30 4.71 4.48
CA MET A 116 -3.42 5.67 5.14
C MET A 116 -4.13 7.00 5.47
N VAL A 117 -5.43 7.09 5.18
CA VAL A 117 -6.24 8.30 5.36
C VAL A 117 -6.98 8.28 6.68
N ALA A 118 -7.73 7.21 6.96
CA ALA A 118 -8.63 7.09 8.10
C ALA A 118 -9.70 8.22 8.15
N GLY A 119 -10.07 8.68 9.36
CA GLY A 119 -11.07 9.75 9.50
C GLY A 119 -12.39 9.40 8.82
N ASP A 120 -12.90 10.32 8.03
CA ASP A 120 -14.19 10.18 7.30
C ASP A 120 -14.16 9.15 6.15
N TYR A 121 -12.98 8.62 5.80
CA TYR A 121 -12.86 7.57 4.78
C TYR A 121 -13.41 6.24 5.27
N VAL A 122 -13.22 5.92 6.55
CA VAL A 122 -13.54 4.59 7.12
C VAL A 122 -14.99 4.18 6.93
N GLU A 123 -15.96 5.09 7.08
CA GLU A 123 -17.37 4.77 6.84
C GLU A 123 -17.61 4.34 5.38
N ARG A 124 -17.03 5.06 4.43
CA ARG A 124 -17.16 4.79 3.00
C ARG A 124 -16.43 3.50 2.61
N GLU A 125 -15.28 3.23 3.24
CA GLU A 125 -14.50 2.01 3.06
C GLU A 125 -15.26 0.77 3.54
N VAL A 126 -15.84 0.83 4.72
CA VAL A 126 -16.71 -0.24 5.26
C VAL A 126 -17.88 -0.54 4.31
N GLN A 127 -18.43 0.47 3.65
CA GLN A 127 -19.53 0.29 2.68
C GLN A 127 -19.06 -0.44 1.41
N CYS A 128 -17.88 -0.15 0.90
CA CYS A 128 -17.38 -0.74 -0.34
C CYS A 128 -16.55 -2.03 -0.15
N LEU A 129 -16.34 -2.50 1.08
CA LEU A 129 -15.79 -3.83 1.32
C LEU A 129 -16.77 -4.93 0.90
N ALA A 130 -16.25 -6.03 0.40
CA ALA A 130 -16.98 -7.28 0.19
C ALA A 130 -17.35 -7.94 1.51
N GLU A 131 -18.13 -9.04 1.49
CA GLU A 131 -18.31 -9.91 2.64
C GLU A 131 -16.95 -10.52 3.05
N ASP A 132 -16.73 -10.65 4.37
CA ASP A 132 -15.45 -11.06 4.98
C ASP A 132 -14.26 -10.14 4.63
N GLY A 133 -14.54 -8.91 4.15
CA GLY A 133 -13.56 -7.91 3.76
C GLY A 133 -12.72 -7.42 4.93
N ARG A 134 -11.52 -6.93 4.61
CA ARG A 134 -10.52 -6.50 5.61
C ARG A 134 -10.07 -5.08 5.31
N LEU A 135 -10.26 -4.18 6.28
CA LEU A 135 -9.72 -2.81 6.27
C LEU A 135 -8.47 -2.76 7.15
N VAL A 136 -7.35 -2.36 6.59
CA VAL A 136 -6.08 -2.26 7.29
C VAL A 136 -5.60 -0.81 7.28
N ILE A 137 -5.73 -0.13 8.41
CA ILE A 137 -5.33 1.26 8.62
C ILE A 137 -3.86 1.31 9.03
N ILE A 138 -3.05 2.09 8.30
CA ILE A 138 -1.60 2.23 8.53
C ILE A 138 -1.16 3.67 8.85
N ALA A 139 -2.04 4.65 8.60
CA ALA A 139 -1.84 6.06 8.97
C ALA A 139 -3.20 6.74 9.15
N VAL A 140 -3.19 7.98 9.64
CA VAL A 140 -4.39 8.74 10.01
C VAL A 140 -4.35 10.16 9.43
N GLN A 141 -3.97 10.29 8.15
CA GLN A 141 -3.77 11.59 7.50
C GLN A 141 -5.05 12.43 7.43
N GLY A 142 -6.23 11.77 7.33
CA GLY A 142 -7.54 12.41 7.32
C GLY A 142 -8.18 12.59 8.70
N GLY A 143 -7.52 12.13 9.76
CA GLY A 143 -8.00 12.27 11.14
C GLY A 143 -7.87 10.99 11.97
N VAL A 144 -7.77 11.16 13.30
CA VAL A 144 -7.57 10.05 14.24
C VAL A 144 -8.88 9.42 14.71
N GLN A 145 -10.00 10.08 14.46
CA GLN A 145 -11.33 9.58 14.85
C GLN A 145 -12.09 9.18 13.60
N SER A 146 -12.71 8.01 13.64
CA SER A 146 -13.50 7.46 12.55
C SER A 146 -14.84 6.94 13.08
N THR A 147 -15.88 7.08 12.31
CA THR A 147 -17.18 6.48 12.58
C THR A 147 -17.51 5.45 11.49
N PHE A 148 -18.28 4.44 11.83
CA PHE A 148 -18.79 3.49 10.87
C PHE A 148 -20.06 2.81 11.39
N ASN A 149 -20.88 2.30 10.48
CA ASN A 149 -22.09 1.59 10.82
C ASN A 149 -21.78 0.15 11.28
N ALA A 150 -21.91 -0.11 12.59
CA ALA A 150 -21.64 -1.43 13.17
C ALA A 150 -22.54 -2.54 12.60
N ALA A 151 -23.76 -2.24 12.17
CA ALA A 151 -24.66 -3.22 11.55
C ALA A 151 -24.11 -3.68 10.16
N VAL A 152 -23.44 -2.81 9.42
CA VAL A 152 -22.77 -3.18 8.16
C VAL A 152 -21.58 -4.09 8.46
N LEU A 153 -20.77 -3.74 9.47
CA LEU A 153 -19.62 -4.55 9.91
C LEU A 153 -20.08 -5.97 10.29
N MET A 154 -21.14 -6.10 11.09
CA MET A 154 -21.70 -7.40 11.49
C MET A 154 -22.24 -8.19 10.29
N ARG A 155 -23.08 -7.57 9.48
CA ARG A 155 -23.74 -8.24 8.35
C ARG A 155 -22.73 -8.78 7.32
N LYS A 156 -21.70 -8.01 7.03
CA LYS A 156 -20.63 -8.38 6.08
C LYS A 156 -19.47 -9.14 6.75
N ARG A 157 -19.48 -9.35 8.07
CA ARG A 157 -18.43 -10.04 8.84
C ARG A 157 -17.05 -9.40 8.66
N LEU A 158 -17.00 -8.05 8.62
CA LEU A 158 -15.79 -7.32 8.29
C LEU A 158 -14.74 -7.38 9.42
N THR A 159 -13.48 -7.31 9.03
CA THR A 159 -12.37 -7.06 9.93
C THR A 159 -11.86 -5.64 9.71
N VAL A 160 -11.90 -4.81 10.76
CA VAL A 160 -11.24 -3.50 10.79
C VAL A 160 -10.05 -3.59 11.74
N THR A 161 -8.87 -3.32 11.25
CA THR A 161 -7.61 -3.45 12.00
C THR A 161 -6.63 -2.35 11.59
N GLY A 162 -5.55 -2.23 12.35
CA GLY A 162 -4.48 -1.28 12.02
C GLY A 162 -3.14 -1.76 12.58
N SER A 163 -2.07 -1.10 12.16
CA SER A 163 -0.75 -1.39 12.68
C SER A 163 0.18 -0.18 12.64
N THR A 164 1.18 -0.24 13.50
CA THR A 164 2.40 0.55 13.38
C THR A 164 3.59 -0.40 13.39
N LEU A 165 4.59 -0.15 12.56
CA LEU A 165 5.76 -1.03 12.47
C LEU A 165 6.91 -0.57 13.37
N ARG A 166 7.05 0.73 13.57
CA ARG A 166 8.20 1.33 14.28
C ARG A 166 8.43 0.71 15.65
N ALA A 167 7.37 0.56 16.45
CA ALA A 167 7.43 0.04 17.82
C ALA A 167 7.48 -1.49 17.92
N ARG A 168 7.41 -2.23 16.81
CA ARG A 168 7.44 -3.70 16.83
C ARG A 168 8.83 -4.23 17.17
N SER A 169 8.87 -5.41 17.78
CA SER A 169 10.12 -6.07 18.18
C SER A 169 11.04 -6.37 17.01
N VAL A 170 12.33 -6.52 17.29
CA VAL A 170 13.33 -6.95 16.31
C VAL A 170 12.93 -8.30 15.69
N ALA A 171 12.47 -9.25 16.50
CA ALA A 171 12.04 -10.56 16.03
C ALA A 171 10.90 -10.45 15.00
N PHE A 172 9.85 -9.65 15.29
CA PHE A 172 8.74 -9.42 14.38
C PHE A 172 9.19 -8.85 13.02
N LYS A 173 10.05 -7.81 13.06
CA LYS A 173 10.58 -7.20 11.82
C LYS A 173 11.49 -8.17 11.04
N SER A 174 12.22 -9.04 11.75
CA SER A 174 13.05 -10.07 11.12
C SER A 174 12.21 -11.14 10.42
N GLU A 175 11.01 -11.46 10.94
CA GLU A 175 10.06 -12.35 10.23
C GLU A 175 9.60 -11.71 8.92
N ILE A 176 9.25 -10.42 8.93
CA ILE A 176 8.88 -9.70 7.71
C ILE A 176 10.05 -9.72 6.71
N ALA A 177 11.27 -9.46 7.16
CA ALA A 177 12.46 -9.49 6.30
C ALA A 177 12.63 -10.88 5.65
N ARG A 178 12.48 -11.97 6.41
CA ARG A 178 12.54 -13.34 5.87
C ARG A 178 11.41 -13.63 4.88
N ALA A 179 10.20 -13.15 5.15
CA ALA A 179 9.07 -13.29 4.24
C ALA A 179 9.32 -12.53 2.93
N CYS A 180 9.78 -11.28 3.01
CA CYS A 180 10.17 -10.50 1.83
C CYS A 180 11.26 -11.21 1.02
N LEU A 181 12.31 -11.72 1.68
CA LEU A 181 13.38 -12.44 1.01
C LEU A 181 12.87 -13.69 0.27
N ARG A 182 11.92 -14.39 0.86
CA ARG A 182 11.35 -15.61 0.27
C ARG A 182 10.38 -15.33 -0.88
N HIS A 183 9.54 -14.32 -0.76
CA HIS A 183 8.42 -14.10 -1.68
C HIS A 183 8.60 -12.92 -2.61
N VAL A 184 9.38 -11.90 -2.22
CA VAL A 184 9.54 -10.68 -3.02
C VAL A 184 10.85 -10.71 -3.83
N TRP A 185 11.96 -11.21 -3.26
CA TRP A 185 13.26 -11.25 -3.97
C TRP A 185 13.20 -11.98 -5.32
N PRO A 186 12.48 -13.10 -5.47
CA PRO A 186 12.30 -13.70 -6.80
C PRO A 186 11.62 -12.75 -7.81
N LEU A 187 10.62 -11.96 -7.38
CA LEU A 187 9.92 -11.00 -8.23
C LEU A 187 10.82 -9.84 -8.69
N LEU A 188 11.81 -9.46 -7.85
CA LEU A 188 12.81 -8.46 -8.23
C LEU A 188 13.75 -9.02 -9.33
N ALA A 189 14.16 -10.26 -9.19
CA ALA A 189 15.04 -10.93 -10.14
C ALA A 189 14.37 -11.11 -11.52
N ASP A 190 13.07 -11.42 -11.52
CA ASP A 190 12.29 -11.61 -12.75
C ASP A 190 11.81 -10.28 -13.37
N GLY A 191 12.09 -9.14 -12.73
CA GLY A 191 11.68 -7.81 -13.19
C GLY A 191 10.17 -7.54 -13.08
N ALA A 192 9.44 -8.39 -12.35
CA ALA A 192 8.01 -8.20 -12.07
C ALA A 192 7.75 -7.07 -11.05
N PHE A 193 8.77 -6.69 -10.32
CA PHE A 193 8.76 -5.53 -9.43
C PHE A 193 9.99 -4.65 -9.74
N LYS A 194 9.76 -3.34 -9.87
CA LYS A 194 10.81 -2.36 -10.18
C LYS A 194 10.80 -1.22 -9.16
N PRO A 195 11.97 -0.64 -8.82
CA PRO A 195 12.02 0.52 -7.95
C PRO A 195 11.37 1.73 -8.64
N VAL A 196 10.65 2.53 -7.87
CA VAL A 196 10.08 3.80 -8.34
C VAL A 196 10.74 4.93 -7.57
N VAL A 197 11.88 5.40 -8.07
CA VAL A 197 12.63 6.53 -7.52
C VAL A 197 12.25 7.78 -8.30
N HIS A 198 11.49 8.68 -7.67
CA HIS A 198 11.06 9.92 -8.32
C HIS A 198 12.20 10.92 -8.46
N ARG A 199 12.98 11.13 -7.39
CA ARG A 199 14.11 12.08 -7.36
C ARG A 199 15.15 11.69 -6.32
N VAL A 200 16.40 11.97 -6.64
CA VAL A 200 17.54 11.81 -5.72
C VAL A 200 18.03 13.19 -5.32
N PHE A 201 18.30 13.38 -4.03
CA PHE A 201 18.89 14.58 -3.46
C PHE A 201 20.26 14.23 -2.89
N ASP A 202 21.24 15.09 -3.11
CA ASP A 202 22.58 14.92 -2.54
C ASP A 202 22.55 15.29 -1.05
N ALA A 203 22.88 14.35 -0.18
CA ALA A 203 22.92 14.57 1.27
C ALA A 203 24.13 15.43 1.69
N THR A 204 25.12 15.62 0.83
CA THR A 204 26.27 16.51 1.06
C THR A 204 25.98 17.95 0.69
N ASP A 205 24.93 18.19 -0.09
CA ASP A 205 24.42 19.54 -0.36
C ASP A 205 23.72 20.08 0.90
N ALA A 206 24.10 21.29 1.33
CA ALA A 206 23.55 21.95 2.52
C ALA A 206 22.01 22.08 2.47
N ASP A 207 21.44 22.24 1.27
CA ASP A 207 20.01 22.42 1.04
C ASP A 207 19.31 21.11 0.60
N GLY A 208 20.04 20.02 0.37
CA GLY A 208 19.49 18.79 -0.20
C GLY A 208 18.34 18.18 0.63
N ALA A 209 18.50 18.17 1.96
CA ALA A 209 17.44 17.70 2.87
C ALA A 209 16.22 18.64 2.84
N ALA A 210 16.42 19.95 2.85
CA ALA A 210 15.34 20.94 2.78
C ALA A 210 14.55 20.83 1.47
N GLN A 211 15.25 20.65 0.35
CA GLN A 211 14.62 20.44 -0.97
C GLN A 211 13.80 19.14 -1.00
N ALA A 212 14.31 18.06 -0.36
CA ALA A 212 13.58 16.80 -0.28
C ALA A 212 12.28 16.95 0.53
N HIS A 213 12.33 17.65 1.67
CA HIS A 213 11.15 17.95 2.47
C HIS A 213 10.13 18.81 1.69
N ALA A 214 10.58 19.88 1.06
CA ALA A 214 9.70 20.77 0.28
C ALA A 214 9.01 20.06 -0.91
N LEU A 215 9.64 19.01 -1.46
CA LEU A 215 9.01 18.21 -2.51
C LEU A 215 7.87 17.34 -1.99
N MET A 216 7.87 16.99 -0.71
CA MET A 216 6.86 16.10 -0.10
C MET A 216 5.65 16.84 0.48
N GLU A 217 5.72 18.17 0.63
CA GLU A 217 4.64 19.05 1.07
C GLU A 217 3.75 19.50 -0.11
#